data_42c9f142cbaebee7d6d436f75f571ed7
#
_entry.id   42c9f142cbaebee7d6d436f75f571ed7
#
_cell.length_a   1.000
_cell.length_b   1.000
_cell.length_c   1.000
_cell.angle_alpha   90.00
_cell.angle_beta   90.00
_cell.angle_gamma   90.00
#
_symmetry.space_group_name_H-M   'P 1'
#
loop_
_entity.id
_entity.type
_entity.pdbx_description
1 polymer ?
#
loop_
_entity_poly.entity_id
_entity_poly.type
_entity_poly.pdbx_seq_one_letter_code
_entity_poly.pdbx_strand_id
1 'polypeptide(L)'
;MRLDRLLSNRGYCSRSEVRHLLKAKRIRIGDTYPSSPSTMVEPESVFIDDEKIDPEVITIMLHKPTGFVCSHREQGRLIYELLPERWSQRKPQLSSVGRLDKESSGLLILTTDGQLNHQLTQPKKVGKVYEVTVRDKLSGEEASLFQSGTFTLPDESEPLLPADFIPRDDYSGVLTIYEGKYHQIRRMFGALGNEVIKLHRTQVGNLPLLPEEAGSWCFLSPEQISLALAPSFLEKHT
;
A
#
# COMPACT_ATOMS: atom_id res chain seq x y z
N MET A 1 -28.60 -3.85 -0.54
CA MET A 1 -28.28 -5.30 -0.74
C MET A 1 -28.78 -6.13 0.42
N ARG A 2 -28.79 -7.49 0.34
CA ARG A 2 -29.18 -8.33 1.49
C ARG A 2 -28.15 -8.27 2.61
N LEU A 3 -28.61 -8.20 3.85
CA LEU A 3 -27.79 -8.11 5.06
C LEU A 3 -26.78 -9.26 5.19
N ASP A 4 -27.22 -10.51 4.97
CA ASP A 4 -26.34 -11.69 5.04
C ASP A 4 -25.21 -11.64 4.03
N ARG A 5 -25.49 -11.17 2.83
CA ARG A 5 -24.47 -11.00 1.77
C ARG A 5 -23.52 -9.87 2.11
N LEU A 6 -24.03 -8.75 2.62
CA LEU A 6 -23.23 -7.59 3.01
C LEU A 6 -22.19 -7.97 4.06
N LEU A 7 -22.62 -8.58 5.16
CA LEU A 7 -21.75 -8.93 6.28
C LEU A 7 -20.73 -10.01 5.89
N SER A 8 -21.15 -11.01 5.11
CA SER A 8 -20.27 -12.06 4.62
C SER A 8 -19.21 -11.51 3.65
N ASN A 9 -19.58 -10.61 2.73
CA ASN A 9 -18.64 -10.01 1.80
C ASN A 9 -17.63 -9.09 2.50
N ARG A 10 -18.02 -8.47 3.61
CA ARG A 10 -17.14 -7.60 4.41
C ARG A 10 -16.31 -8.35 5.45
N GLY A 11 -16.47 -9.68 5.55
CA GLY A 11 -15.68 -10.56 6.41
C GLY A 11 -16.09 -10.57 7.87
N TYR A 12 -17.27 -10.03 8.22
CA TYR A 12 -17.75 -10.02 9.61
C TYR A 12 -18.17 -11.40 10.11
N CYS A 13 -18.81 -12.19 9.26
CA CYS A 13 -19.27 -13.53 9.58
C CYS A 13 -19.70 -14.28 8.31
N SER A 14 -19.88 -15.60 8.40
CA SER A 14 -20.52 -16.38 7.36
C SER A 14 -22.03 -16.05 7.28
N ARG A 15 -22.66 -16.34 6.14
CA ARG A 15 -24.11 -16.12 5.96
C ARG A 15 -24.98 -16.87 6.97
N SER A 16 -24.55 -18.05 7.41
CA SER A 16 -25.23 -18.86 8.41
C SER A 16 -25.17 -18.23 9.80
N GLU A 17 -24.06 -17.59 10.14
CA GLU A 17 -23.84 -16.96 11.45
C GLU A 17 -24.64 -15.67 11.65
N VAL A 18 -25.06 -14.98 10.57
CA VAL A 18 -25.89 -13.77 10.66
C VAL A 18 -27.14 -14.00 11.52
N ARG A 19 -27.78 -15.20 11.45
CA ARG A 19 -28.95 -15.52 12.27
C ARG A 19 -28.67 -15.48 13.78
N HIS A 20 -27.48 -15.92 14.20
CA HIS A 20 -27.07 -15.86 15.61
C HIS A 20 -26.86 -14.43 16.08
N LEU A 21 -26.19 -13.60 15.25
CA LEU A 21 -25.99 -12.19 15.56
C LEU A 21 -27.31 -11.42 15.65
N LEU A 22 -28.29 -11.72 14.77
CA LEU A 22 -29.64 -11.13 14.82
C LEU A 22 -30.39 -11.51 16.11
N LYS A 23 -30.39 -12.80 16.48
CA LYS A 23 -31.01 -13.27 17.72
C LYS A 23 -30.37 -12.62 18.95
N ALA A 24 -29.06 -12.41 18.93
CA ALA A 24 -28.35 -11.75 20.01
C ALA A 24 -28.48 -10.21 20.00
N LYS A 25 -29.27 -9.63 19.07
CA LYS A 25 -29.44 -8.18 18.88
C LYS A 25 -28.12 -7.40 18.70
N ARG A 26 -27.12 -8.04 18.14
CA ARG A 26 -25.81 -7.43 17.86
C ARG A 26 -25.77 -6.65 16.55
N ILE A 27 -26.77 -6.80 15.66
CA ILE A 27 -26.88 -6.08 14.39
C ILE A 27 -28.00 -5.07 14.48
N ARG A 28 -27.71 -3.81 14.18
CA ARG A 28 -28.67 -2.71 14.12
C ARG A 28 -28.64 -2.06 12.72
N ILE A 29 -29.82 -1.66 12.23
CA ILE A 29 -29.98 -0.88 10.99
C ILE A 29 -30.65 0.44 11.39
N GLY A 30 -29.91 1.55 11.30
CA GLY A 30 -30.36 2.78 11.95
C GLY A 30 -30.66 2.52 13.43
N ASP A 31 -31.88 2.77 13.88
CA ASP A 31 -32.33 2.54 15.26
C ASP A 31 -33.11 1.23 15.45
N THR A 32 -33.15 0.37 14.43
CA THR A 32 -33.95 -0.85 14.45
C THR A 32 -33.12 -2.12 14.43
N TYR A 33 -33.63 -3.17 15.09
CA TYR A 33 -33.02 -4.50 15.09
C TYR A 33 -33.73 -5.40 14.07
N PRO A 34 -33.05 -5.77 12.95
CA PRO A 34 -33.67 -6.62 11.95
C PRO A 34 -33.87 -8.05 12.45
N SER A 35 -34.92 -8.73 11.97
CA SER A 35 -35.22 -10.12 12.33
C SER A 35 -34.79 -11.15 11.31
N SER A 36 -34.51 -10.71 10.07
CA SER A 36 -34.20 -11.62 8.95
C SER A 36 -32.82 -11.33 8.32
N PRO A 37 -32.02 -12.39 8.04
CA PRO A 37 -30.79 -12.24 7.27
C PRO A 37 -31.00 -11.72 5.84
N SER A 38 -32.22 -11.88 5.30
CA SER A 38 -32.57 -11.42 3.95
C SER A 38 -33.03 -9.97 3.89
N THR A 39 -33.10 -9.26 5.03
CA THR A 39 -33.46 -7.84 5.07
C THR A 39 -32.59 -7.06 4.08
N MET A 40 -33.25 -6.25 3.24
CA MET A 40 -32.55 -5.33 2.34
C MET A 40 -32.07 -4.12 3.13
N VAL A 41 -30.80 -3.78 2.96
CA VAL A 41 -30.16 -2.72 3.74
C VAL A 41 -29.33 -1.79 2.85
N GLU A 42 -29.24 -0.54 3.30
CA GLU A 42 -28.22 0.40 2.86
C GLU A 42 -26.97 0.18 3.73
N PRO A 43 -25.79 -0.07 3.13
CA PRO A 43 -24.59 -0.44 3.87
C PRO A 43 -24.20 0.53 4.99
N GLU A 44 -24.42 1.83 4.75
CA GLU A 44 -24.04 2.91 5.65
C GLU A 44 -24.90 2.96 6.91
N SER A 45 -26.05 2.30 6.92
CA SER A 45 -26.98 2.24 8.05
C SER A 45 -26.74 1.06 8.99
N VAL A 46 -25.81 0.16 8.66
CA VAL A 46 -25.60 -1.09 9.41
C VAL A 46 -24.51 -0.93 10.46
N PHE A 47 -24.83 -1.42 11.67
CA PHE A 47 -23.93 -1.46 12.82
C PHE A 47 -23.86 -2.87 13.39
N ILE A 48 -22.70 -3.26 13.91
CA ILE A 48 -22.47 -4.47 14.69
C ILE A 48 -21.86 -4.05 16.02
N ASP A 49 -22.47 -4.47 17.14
CA ASP A 49 -22.05 -4.08 18.48
C ASP A 49 -21.91 -2.55 18.64
N ASP A 50 -22.85 -1.81 18.05
CA ASP A 50 -22.91 -0.35 17.96
C ASP A 50 -21.78 0.34 17.16
N GLU A 51 -20.86 -0.42 16.61
CA GLU A 51 -19.85 0.07 15.68
C GLU A 51 -20.37 0.00 14.23
N LYS A 52 -20.16 1.08 13.47
CA LYS A 52 -20.47 1.11 12.04
C LYS A 52 -19.59 0.12 11.29
N ILE A 53 -20.21 -0.67 10.40
CA ILE A 53 -19.42 -1.61 9.59
C ILE A 53 -18.51 -0.89 8.60
N ASP A 54 -17.40 -1.54 8.25
CA ASP A 54 -16.41 -1.01 7.30
C ASP A 54 -17.06 -0.60 5.97
N PRO A 55 -16.55 0.41 5.25
CA PRO A 55 -17.06 0.79 3.93
C PRO A 55 -16.95 -0.36 2.90
N GLU A 56 -17.69 -0.26 1.80
CA GLU A 56 -17.66 -1.27 0.74
C GLU A 56 -16.29 -1.34 0.09
N VAL A 57 -15.77 -0.21 -0.31
CA VAL A 57 -14.41 -0.05 -0.79
C VAL A 57 -13.56 0.49 0.34
N ILE A 58 -12.49 -0.20 0.67
CA ILE A 58 -11.51 0.29 1.62
C ILE A 58 -10.18 0.56 0.90
N THR A 59 -9.58 1.68 1.25
CA THR A 59 -8.22 2.03 0.89
C THR A 59 -7.53 2.52 2.13
N ILE A 60 -6.41 1.91 2.46
CA ILE A 60 -5.63 2.22 3.65
C ILE A 60 -4.17 2.51 3.30
N MET A 61 -3.52 3.26 4.15
CA MET A 61 -2.07 3.36 4.23
C MET A 61 -1.59 2.54 5.42
N LEU A 62 -0.64 1.66 5.19
CA LEU A 62 0.09 0.92 6.21
C LEU A 62 1.53 1.46 6.28
N HIS A 63 2.01 1.81 7.46
CA HIS A 63 3.43 1.97 7.71
C HIS A 63 4.07 0.59 7.86
N LYS A 64 4.46 -0.01 6.73
CA LYS A 64 5.01 -1.36 6.72
C LYS A 64 6.35 -1.41 7.50
N PRO A 65 6.48 -2.22 8.53
CA PRO A 65 7.78 -2.51 9.14
C PRO A 65 8.61 -3.45 8.27
N THR A 66 9.91 -3.56 8.54
CA THR A 66 10.76 -4.62 7.99
C THR A 66 10.33 -6.00 8.50
N GLY A 67 10.74 -7.08 7.82
CA GLY A 67 10.44 -8.45 8.21
C GLY A 67 9.09 -8.99 7.71
N PHE A 68 8.23 -8.16 7.11
CA PHE A 68 6.93 -8.56 6.58
C PHE A 68 6.91 -8.61 5.05
N VAL A 69 6.21 -9.59 4.50
CA VAL A 69 6.10 -9.86 3.06
C VAL A 69 4.78 -9.34 2.51
N CYS A 70 4.82 -8.65 1.35
CA CYS A 70 3.65 -8.15 0.62
C CYS A 70 3.07 -9.25 -0.30
N SER A 71 2.59 -10.34 0.27
CA SER A 71 2.01 -11.46 -0.49
C SER A 71 0.91 -12.12 0.33
N HIS A 72 -0.03 -12.78 -0.36
CA HIS A 72 -1.06 -13.62 0.28
C HIS A 72 -0.63 -15.09 0.42
N ARG A 73 0.48 -15.50 -0.19
CA ARG A 73 0.84 -16.93 -0.36
C ARG A 73 2.29 -17.27 -0.04
N GLU A 74 3.16 -16.27 0.09
CA GLU A 74 4.58 -16.52 0.41
C GLU A 74 4.75 -16.92 1.87
N GLN A 75 5.81 -17.67 2.16
CA GLN A 75 6.17 -18.03 3.54
C GLN A 75 6.75 -16.83 4.29
N GLY A 76 6.47 -16.74 5.58
CA GLY A 76 6.94 -15.70 6.47
C GLY A 76 5.79 -14.89 7.06
N ARG A 77 6.13 -13.83 7.77
CA ARG A 77 5.15 -12.90 8.34
C ARG A 77 4.56 -12.04 7.22
N LEU A 78 3.25 -12.07 7.10
CA LEU A 78 2.56 -11.35 6.03
C LEU A 78 2.03 -9.99 6.53
N ILE A 79 2.04 -8.97 5.68
CA ILE A 79 1.50 -7.64 6.02
C ILE A 79 0.05 -7.68 6.50
N TYR A 80 -0.72 -8.69 6.10
CA TYR A 80 -2.12 -8.88 6.49
C TYR A 80 -2.29 -9.25 7.97
N GLU A 81 -1.25 -9.75 8.63
CA GLU A 81 -1.23 -10.03 10.09
C GLU A 81 -1.25 -8.74 10.93
N LEU A 82 -0.90 -7.59 10.32
CA LEU A 82 -0.95 -6.26 10.94
C LEU A 82 -2.35 -5.61 10.86
N LEU A 83 -3.29 -6.25 10.16
CA LEU A 83 -4.62 -5.72 9.84
C LEU A 83 -5.70 -6.52 10.59
N PRO A 84 -6.92 -5.97 10.75
CA PRO A 84 -8.04 -6.71 11.33
C PRO A 84 -8.26 -8.06 10.64
N GLU A 85 -8.32 -9.15 11.41
CA GLU A 85 -8.44 -10.52 10.91
C GLU A 85 -9.62 -10.68 9.93
N ARG A 86 -10.75 -10.01 10.21
CA ARG A 86 -11.94 -10.03 9.34
C ARG A 86 -11.66 -9.60 7.90
N TRP A 87 -10.62 -8.79 7.67
CA TRP A 87 -10.29 -8.33 6.33
C TRP A 87 -9.66 -9.41 5.44
N SER A 88 -9.15 -10.49 6.03
CA SER A 88 -8.68 -11.67 5.29
C SER A 88 -9.79 -12.38 4.51
N GLN A 89 -11.04 -12.28 4.99
CA GLN A 89 -12.23 -12.90 4.42
C GLN A 89 -13.01 -11.98 3.47
N ARG A 90 -12.54 -10.77 3.29
CA ARG A 90 -13.24 -9.73 2.52
C ARG A 90 -13.30 -10.03 1.02
N LYS A 91 -14.40 -9.61 0.39
CA LYS A 91 -14.63 -9.69 -1.07
C LYS A 91 -15.15 -8.35 -1.60
N PRO A 92 -14.43 -7.68 -2.53
CA PRO A 92 -13.11 -8.05 -3.06
C PRO A 92 -12.01 -8.12 -1.99
N GLN A 93 -10.97 -8.93 -2.28
CA GLN A 93 -9.83 -9.09 -1.39
C GLN A 93 -9.02 -7.80 -1.30
N LEU A 94 -8.59 -7.45 -0.09
CA LEU A 94 -7.67 -6.34 0.15
C LEU A 94 -6.29 -6.70 -0.40
N SER A 95 -5.76 -5.89 -1.30
CA SER A 95 -4.49 -6.14 -1.98
C SER A 95 -3.55 -4.95 -1.86
N SER A 96 -2.25 -5.21 -1.76
CA SER A 96 -1.25 -4.14 -1.76
C SER A 96 -1.12 -3.50 -3.15
N VAL A 97 -0.95 -2.19 -3.16
CA VAL A 97 -0.64 -1.39 -4.36
C VAL A 97 0.87 -1.42 -4.59
N GLY A 98 1.30 -2.30 -5.49
CA GLY A 98 2.70 -2.63 -5.61
C GLY A 98 3.20 -3.38 -4.37
N ARG A 99 4.52 -3.49 -4.26
CA ARG A 99 5.17 -4.22 -3.18
C ARG A 99 6.30 -3.40 -2.57
N LEU A 100 6.62 -3.70 -1.33
CA LEU A 100 7.90 -3.40 -0.68
C LEU A 100 8.55 -4.74 -0.34
N ASP A 101 9.86 -4.82 -0.49
CA ASP A 101 10.62 -6.00 -0.12
C ASP A 101 10.49 -6.28 1.39
N LYS A 102 10.79 -7.48 1.81
CA LYS A 102 10.75 -7.89 3.22
C LYS A 102 11.56 -6.95 4.11
N GLU A 103 12.76 -6.58 3.65
CA GLU A 103 13.71 -5.72 4.37
C GLU A 103 13.52 -4.21 4.07
N SER A 104 12.45 -3.84 3.36
CA SER A 104 12.07 -2.45 3.14
C SER A 104 10.90 -2.06 4.01
N SER A 105 10.86 -0.81 4.43
CA SER A 105 9.81 -0.26 5.30
C SER A 105 9.13 0.97 4.68
N GLY A 106 8.11 1.49 5.35
CA GLY A 106 7.46 2.75 5.01
C GLY A 106 6.08 2.61 4.40
N LEU A 107 5.70 3.60 3.61
CA LEU A 107 4.36 3.76 3.05
C LEU A 107 3.98 2.61 2.12
N LEU A 108 2.95 1.86 2.47
CA LEU A 108 2.32 0.87 1.62
C LEU A 108 0.81 1.12 1.56
N ILE A 109 0.28 1.35 0.36
CA ILE A 109 -1.16 1.47 0.15
C ILE A 109 -1.73 0.07 -0.07
N LEU A 110 -2.88 -0.23 0.57
CA LEU A 110 -3.67 -1.41 0.28
C LEU A 110 -5.09 -0.98 -0.08
N THR A 111 -5.70 -1.65 -1.05
CA THR A 111 -7.06 -1.32 -1.48
C THR A 111 -7.84 -2.55 -1.94
N THR A 112 -9.18 -2.46 -1.84
CA THR A 112 -10.11 -3.38 -2.49
C THR A 112 -10.54 -2.89 -3.88
N ASP A 113 -10.13 -1.67 -4.28
CA ASP A 113 -10.40 -1.09 -5.59
C ASP A 113 -9.30 -1.49 -6.60
N GLY A 114 -9.64 -2.39 -7.52
CA GLY A 114 -8.73 -2.84 -8.57
C GLY A 114 -8.35 -1.74 -9.57
N GLN A 115 -9.22 -0.75 -9.82
CA GLN A 115 -8.93 0.35 -10.74
C GLN A 115 -7.90 1.29 -10.11
N LEU A 116 -8.09 1.64 -8.84
CA LEU A 116 -7.13 2.45 -8.09
C LEU A 116 -5.76 1.75 -8.02
N ASN A 117 -5.76 0.43 -7.72
CA ASN A 117 -4.52 -0.35 -7.70
C ASN A 117 -3.78 -0.26 -9.05
N HIS A 118 -4.50 -0.47 -10.15
CA HIS A 118 -3.92 -0.38 -11.50
C HIS A 118 -3.37 1.02 -11.79
N GLN A 119 -4.10 2.09 -11.45
CA GLN A 119 -3.64 3.47 -11.70
C GLN A 119 -2.35 3.80 -10.95
N LEU A 120 -2.24 3.42 -9.68
CA LEU A 120 -1.09 3.69 -8.82
C LEU A 120 0.15 2.83 -9.18
N THR A 121 -0.05 1.70 -9.87
CA THR A 121 1.04 0.81 -10.27
C THR A 121 1.54 1.05 -11.69
N GLN A 122 0.81 1.85 -12.50
CA GLN A 122 1.25 2.18 -13.86
C GLN A 122 2.62 2.89 -13.86
N PRO A 123 3.57 2.45 -14.72
CA PRO A 123 4.84 3.16 -14.89
C PRO A 123 4.64 4.60 -15.38
N LYS A 124 5.59 5.47 -15.07
CA LYS A 124 5.69 6.88 -15.53
C LYS A 124 4.66 7.85 -14.96
N LYS A 125 3.68 7.39 -14.16
CA LYS A 125 2.61 8.27 -13.67
C LYS A 125 2.84 8.76 -12.24
N VAL A 126 3.24 7.85 -11.35
CA VAL A 126 3.32 8.14 -9.92
C VAL A 126 4.72 7.86 -9.41
N GLY A 127 5.37 8.91 -8.90
CA GLY A 127 6.67 8.81 -8.26
C GLY A 127 6.58 8.14 -6.89
N LYS A 128 7.63 7.44 -6.53
CA LYS A 128 7.78 6.82 -5.21
C LYS A 128 9.09 7.31 -4.61
N VAL A 129 8.99 7.98 -3.47
CA VAL A 129 10.14 8.60 -2.79
C VAL A 129 10.63 7.69 -1.68
N TYR A 130 11.94 7.48 -1.67
CA TYR A 130 12.60 6.62 -0.71
C TYR A 130 13.75 7.32 -0.01
N GLU A 131 13.88 7.13 1.28
CA GLU A 131 15.14 7.33 2.00
C GLU A 131 15.99 6.07 1.84
N VAL A 132 17.20 6.26 1.38
CA VAL A 132 18.17 5.20 1.08
C VAL A 132 19.40 5.41 1.95
N THR A 133 19.85 4.34 2.62
CA THR A 133 21.16 4.31 3.29
C THR A 133 21.96 3.16 2.68
N VAL A 134 23.20 3.44 2.34
CA VAL A 134 24.13 2.49 1.74
C VAL A 134 25.26 2.12 2.67
N ARG A 135 25.96 1.01 2.43
CA ARG A 135 27.04 0.51 3.24
C ARG A 135 28.30 1.36 3.09
N ASP A 136 28.70 1.58 1.82
CA ASP A 136 29.94 2.26 1.48
C ASP A 136 29.65 3.71 1.07
N LYS A 137 30.66 4.56 1.16
CA LYS A 137 30.54 5.97 0.79
C LYS A 137 30.07 6.12 -0.65
N LEU A 138 29.11 7.04 -0.87
CA LEU A 138 28.63 7.42 -2.19
C LEU A 138 29.81 7.93 -3.05
N SER A 139 29.81 7.57 -4.33
CA SER A 139 30.83 8.00 -5.30
C SER A 139 30.68 9.47 -5.71
N GLY A 140 29.46 10.01 -5.59
CA GLY A 140 29.07 11.31 -6.09
C GLY A 140 28.53 11.29 -7.53
N GLU A 141 28.59 10.15 -8.22
CA GLU A 141 28.10 9.98 -9.59
C GLU A 141 26.66 9.44 -9.67
N GLU A 142 26.13 8.91 -8.56
CA GLU A 142 24.81 8.25 -8.50
C GLU A 142 23.71 9.14 -9.07
N ALA A 143 23.68 10.42 -8.70
CA ALA A 143 22.64 11.35 -9.14
C ALA A 143 22.62 11.51 -10.67
N SER A 144 23.78 11.75 -11.27
CA SER A 144 23.90 11.92 -12.72
C SER A 144 23.59 10.63 -13.49
N LEU A 145 24.07 9.48 -12.99
CA LEU A 145 23.84 8.17 -13.60
C LEU A 145 22.34 7.79 -13.57
N PHE A 146 21.68 7.95 -12.44
CA PHE A 146 20.27 7.59 -12.30
C PHE A 146 19.34 8.54 -13.09
N GLN A 147 19.73 9.81 -13.23
CA GLN A 147 18.96 10.79 -13.99
C GLN A 147 19.15 10.65 -15.52
N SER A 148 20.21 10.01 -15.96
CA SER A 148 20.60 9.94 -17.39
C SER A 148 19.53 9.28 -18.29
N GLY A 149 18.69 8.39 -17.75
CA GLY A 149 17.76 7.57 -18.54
C GLY A 149 18.45 6.49 -19.40
N THR A 150 19.76 6.33 -19.24
CA THR A 150 20.55 5.32 -19.95
C THR A 150 21.08 4.22 -19.03
N PHE A 151 20.79 4.34 -17.73
CA PHE A 151 21.24 3.39 -16.72
C PHE A 151 20.50 2.05 -16.88
N THR A 152 21.24 1.01 -17.22
CA THR A 152 20.70 -0.33 -17.44
C THR A 152 21.17 -1.27 -16.33
N LEU A 153 20.26 -2.04 -15.76
CA LEU A 153 20.60 -3.09 -14.80
C LEU A 153 21.21 -4.30 -15.51
N PRO A 154 22.14 -5.04 -14.87
CA PRO A 154 22.84 -6.15 -15.51
C PRO A 154 21.95 -7.21 -16.17
N ASP A 155 20.75 -7.46 -15.57
CA ASP A 155 19.82 -8.50 -16.04
C ASP A 155 18.64 -7.93 -16.85
N GLU A 156 18.72 -6.67 -17.32
CA GLU A 156 17.67 -6.00 -18.08
C GLU A 156 18.19 -5.61 -19.47
N SER A 157 17.33 -5.69 -20.47
CA SER A 157 17.64 -5.27 -21.84
C SER A 157 17.40 -3.78 -22.08
N GLU A 158 16.48 -3.20 -21.30
CA GLU A 158 16.05 -1.80 -21.43
C GLU A 158 16.58 -0.97 -20.27
N PRO A 159 16.96 0.28 -20.51
CA PRO A 159 17.36 1.19 -19.44
C PRO A 159 16.18 1.44 -18.48
N LEU A 160 16.53 1.82 -17.26
CA LEU A 160 15.57 2.30 -16.28
C LEU A 160 15.04 3.67 -16.68
N LEU A 161 13.84 4.00 -16.22
CA LEU A 161 13.36 5.37 -16.28
C LEU A 161 14.29 6.27 -15.46
N PRO A 162 14.48 7.55 -15.89
CA PRO A 162 15.21 8.53 -15.10
C PRO A 162 14.70 8.55 -13.65
N ALA A 163 15.63 8.61 -12.71
CA ALA A 163 15.34 8.67 -11.29
C ALA A 163 16.11 9.83 -10.66
N ASP A 164 15.48 10.53 -9.71
CA ASP A 164 16.05 11.69 -9.04
C ASP A 164 16.70 11.26 -7.73
N PHE A 165 18.01 11.36 -7.61
CA PHE A 165 18.74 11.08 -6.39
C PHE A 165 19.36 12.35 -5.81
N ILE A 166 19.04 12.65 -4.56
CA ILE A 166 19.54 13.81 -3.81
C ILE A 166 20.33 13.27 -2.61
N PRO A 167 21.68 13.28 -2.63
CA PRO A 167 22.49 12.91 -1.48
C PRO A 167 22.19 13.82 -0.28
N ARG A 168 22.11 13.25 0.92
CA ARG A 168 22.01 13.98 2.19
C ARG A 168 23.35 14.05 2.92
N ASP A 169 24.10 12.97 2.84
CA ASP A 169 25.43 12.80 3.41
C ASP A 169 26.23 11.77 2.60
N ASP A 170 27.40 11.36 3.10
CA ASP A 170 28.29 10.40 2.43
C ASP A 170 27.67 9.00 2.26
N TYR A 171 26.62 8.64 3.00
CA TYR A 171 26.05 7.27 3.05
C TYR A 171 24.56 7.24 2.83
N SER A 172 23.91 8.39 2.68
CA SER A 172 22.46 8.43 2.56
C SER A 172 21.95 9.47 1.56
N GLY A 173 20.71 9.28 1.10
CA GLY A 173 20.06 10.23 0.22
C GLY A 173 18.57 9.92 0.06
N VAL A 174 17.91 10.76 -0.73
CA VAL A 174 16.51 10.60 -1.14
C VAL A 174 16.48 10.24 -2.61
N LEU A 175 15.83 9.11 -2.93
CA LEU A 175 15.67 8.63 -4.30
C LEU A 175 14.19 8.62 -4.69
N THR A 176 13.86 9.25 -5.81
CA THR A 176 12.55 9.18 -6.43
C THR A 176 12.60 8.31 -7.68
N ILE A 177 11.77 7.26 -7.75
CA ILE A 177 11.62 6.40 -8.93
C ILE A 177 10.20 6.46 -9.47
N TYR A 178 10.03 6.26 -10.78
CA TYR A 178 8.76 6.34 -11.51
C TYR A 178 8.29 4.99 -12.07
N GLU A 179 8.95 3.94 -11.69
CA GLU A 179 8.65 2.55 -12.01
C GLU A 179 8.85 1.66 -10.78
N GLY A 180 8.82 0.34 -10.93
CA GLY A 180 9.03 -0.57 -9.79
C GLY A 180 9.41 -1.95 -10.26
N LYS A 181 10.62 -2.10 -10.83
CA LYS A 181 11.17 -3.41 -11.17
C LYS A 181 11.57 -4.18 -9.90
N TYR A 182 11.71 -5.47 -10.04
CA TYR A 182 12.10 -6.34 -8.92
C TYR A 182 13.41 -5.87 -8.27
N HIS A 183 13.37 -5.59 -6.96
CA HIS A 183 14.49 -5.08 -6.15
C HIS A 183 15.23 -3.89 -6.79
N GLN A 184 14.54 -3.04 -7.56
CA GLN A 184 15.14 -2.04 -8.43
C GLN A 184 16.19 -1.19 -7.73
N ILE A 185 15.86 -0.55 -6.62
CA ILE A 185 16.78 0.37 -5.91
C ILE A 185 18.02 -0.38 -5.41
N ARG A 186 17.85 -1.57 -4.85
CA ARG A 186 18.97 -2.41 -4.39
C ARG A 186 19.89 -2.80 -5.54
N ARG A 187 19.31 -3.14 -6.69
CA ARG A 187 20.08 -3.48 -7.90
C ARG A 187 20.76 -2.27 -8.51
N MET A 188 20.16 -1.06 -8.44
CA MET A 188 20.78 0.18 -8.91
C MET A 188 22.08 0.46 -8.16
N PHE A 189 22.05 0.47 -6.83
CA PHE A 189 23.26 0.67 -6.02
C PHE A 189 24.22 -0.52 -6.15
N GLY A 190 23.72 -1.75 -6.23
CA GLY A 190 24.53 -2.94 -6.45
C GLY A 190 25.33 -2.91 -7.75
N ALA A 191 24.76 -2.37 -8.84
CA ALA A 191 25.46 -2.18 -10.11
C ALA A 191 26.59 -1.15 -10.03
N LEU A 192 26.56 -0.25 -9.03
CA LEU A 192 27.63 0.68 -8.71
C LEU A 192 28.60 0.14 -7.64
N GLY A 193 28.50 -1.14 -7.28
CA GLY A 193 29.36 -1.78 -6.29
C GLY A 193 29.01 -1.46 -4.82
N ASN A 194 27.85 -0.86 -4.55
CA ASN A 194 27.42 -0.49 -3.21
C ASN A 194 26.20 -1.33 -2.77
N GLU A 195 25.94 -1.42 -1.49
CA GLU A 195 24.81 -2.17 -0.93
C GLU A 195 23.85 -1.27 -0.14
N VAL A 196 22.54 -1.36 -0.46
CA VAL A 196 21.50 -0.67 0.29
C VAL A 196 21.21 -1.43 1.59
N ILE A 197 21.56 -0.84 2.72
CA ILE A 197 21.37 -1.40 4.08
C ILE A 197 20.03 -0.96 4.68
N LYS A 198 19.50 0.22 4.33
CA LYS A 198 18.18 0.68 4.74
C LYS A 198 17.43 1.28 3.57
N LEU A 199 16.18 0.89 3.41
CA LEU A 199 15.28 1.40 2.37
C LEU A 199 13.92 1.69 2.99
N HIS A 200 13.51 2.96 2.96
CA HIS A 200 12.28 3.41 3.59
C HIS A 200 11.48 4.28 2.63
N ARG A 201 10.26 3.85 2.25
CA ARG A 201 9.40 4.63 1.37
C ARG A 201 8.62 5.66 2.17
N THR A 202 8.91 6.94 1.92
CA THR A 202 8.31 8.07 2.63
C THR A 202 7.09 8.65 1.91
N GLN A 203 6.97 8.43 0.57
CA GLN A 203 5.92 9.08 -0.21
C GLN A 203 5.53 8.27 -1.45
N VAL A 204 4.26 8.37 -1.86
CA VAL A 204 3.71 7.87 -3.12
C VAL A 204 2.91 9.00 -3.76
N GLY A 205 3.25 9.41 -5.00
CA GLY A 205 2.74 10.65 -5.56
C GLY A 205 3.08 11.84 -4.66
N ASN A 206 2.07 12.60 -4.27
CA ASN A 206 2.19 13.68 -3.28
C ASN A 206 1.68 13.28 -1.88
N LEU A 207 1.34 12.00 -1.68
CA LEU A 207 0.89 11.50 -0.39
C LEU A 207 2.08 11.09 0.47
N PRO A 208 2.38 11.79 1.58
CA PRO A 208 3.43 11.40 2.52
C PRO A 208 2.98 10.23 3.41
N LEU A 209 3.93 9.56 4.03
CA LEU A 209 3.66 8.58 5.09
C LEU A 209 3.02 9.28 6.29
N LEU A 210 1.80 8.85 6.65
CA LEU A 210 1.01 9.48 7.73
C LEU A 210 1.13 8.77 9.07
N PRO A 211 1.00 7.42 9.16
CA PRO A 211 1.18 6.74 10.43
C PRO A 211 2.63 6.83 10.90
N GLU A 212 2.86 7.39 12.08
CA GLU A 212 4.20 7.55 12.66
C GLU A 212 4.77 6.21 13.11
N GLU A 213 3.93 5.36 13.71
CA GLU A 213 4.36 4.09 14.27
C GLU A 213 4.39 2.98 13.22
N ALA A 214 5.52 2.27 13.13
CA ALA A 214 5.66 1.13 12.24
C ALA A 214 4.73 -0.03 12.64
N GLY A 215 3.96 -0.53 11.67
CA GLY A 215 2.91 -1.53 11.86
C GLY A 215 1.51 -0.93 12.00
N SER A 216 1.38 0.37 12.24
CA SER A 216 0.09 1.05 12.27
C SER A 216 -0.42 1.37 10.86
N TRP A 217 -1.74 1.57 10.76
CA TRP A 217 -2.42 1.89 9.51
C TRP A 217 -3.56 2.89 9.74
N CYS A 218 -3.96 3.59 8.67
CA CYS A 218 -5.12 4.46 8.66
C CYS A 218 -5.90 4.34 7.35
N PHE A 219 -7.21 4.64 7.40
CA PHE A 219 -8.00 4.82 6.17
C PHE A 219 -7.52 6.07 5.42
N LEU A 220 -7.53 6.00 4.08
CA LEU A 220 -7.28 7.15 3.23
C LEU A 220 -8.58 7.83 2.83
N SER A 221 -8.62 9.15 2.99
CA SER A 221 -9.71 9.98 2.46
C SER A 221 -9.63 10.11 0.93
N PRO A 222 -10.72 10.53 0.24
CA PRO A 222 -10.69 10.82 -1.19
C PRO A 222 -9.59 11.83 -1.59
N GLU A 223 -9.35 12.84 -0.76
CA GLU A 223 -8.31 13.87 -0.97
C GLU A 223 -6.91 13.24 -0.90
N GLN A 224 -6.69 12.36 0.08
CA GLN A 224 -5.43 11.63 0.24
C GLN A 224 -5.18 10.65 -0.91
N ILE A 225 -6.22 9.99 -1.41
CA ILE A 225 -6.15 9.15 -2.61
C ILE A 225 -5.78 10.01 -3.83
N SER A 226 -6.35 11.21 -3.95
CA SER A 226 -6.01 12.15 -5.02
C SER A 226 -4.55 12.61 -4.95
N LEU A 227 -4.01 12.82 -3.74
CA LEU A 227 -2.58 13.11 -3.55
C LEU A 227 -1.70 11.94 -3.99
N ALA A 228 -2.09 10.69 -3.69
CA ALA A 228 -1.35 9.51 -4.12
C ALA A 228 -1.33 9.35 -5.65
N LEU A 229 -2.40 9.76 -6.34
CA LEU A 229 -2.52 9.70 -7.79
C LEU A 229 -1.88 10.91 -8.51
N ALA A 230 -1.53 11.96 -7.76
CA ALA A 230 -0.94 13.14 -8.35
C ALA A 230 0.35 12.78 -9.10
N PRO A 231 0.53 13.24 -10.37
CA PRO A 231 1.76 13.03 -11.10
C PRO A 231 2.89 13.70 -10.33
N SER A 232 3.89 12.92 -9.97
CA SER A 232 5.12 13.47 -9.40
C SER A 232 5.89 14.11 -10.55
N PHE A 233 6.26 15.37 -10.40
CA PHE A 233 6.80 16.19 -11.48
C PHE A 233 8.07 15.62 -12.11
N LEU A 234 7.93 15.01 -13.30
CA LEU A 234 9.01 15.01 -14.31
C LEU A 234 8.98 16.29 -15.18
N GLU A 235 8.08 17.26 -14.90
CA GLU A 235 7.93 18.47 -15.69
C GLU A 235 8.88 19.60 -15.28
N LYS A 236 10.17 19.33 -15.16
CA LYS A 236 11.16 20.41 -15.14
C LYS A 236 12.46 19.99 -15.80
N HIS A 237 12.43 19.60 -17.07
CA HIS A 237 13.62 19.67 -17.96
C HIS A 237 13.19 19.32 -19.39
N THR A 238 12.47 20.26 -20.02
CA THR A 238 12.50 20.51 -21.47
C THR A 238 13.10 21.86 -21.71
#